data_02242174b32ffaeb84d529c48fa7b329
#
_entry.id   02242174b32ffaeb84d529c48fa7b329
#
_cell.length_a   1.000
_cell.length_b   1.000
_cell.length_c   1.000
_cell.angle_alpha   90.00
_cell.angle_beta   90.00
_cell.angle_gamma   90.00
#
_symmetry.space_group_name_H-M   'P 1'
#
loop_
_entity.id
_entity.type
_entity.pdbx_description
1 polymer ?
#
loop_
_entity_poly.entity_id
_entity_poly.type
_entity_poly.pdbx_seq_one_letter_code
_entity_poly.pdbx_strand_id
1 'polypeptide(L)'
;MLAVIGVTNALSSNGSGTLVTIPEPRPEPVAMRMVGYGHAAIAVPKVWGTNASRCGIPHRDTVLIDDPAAASYCDLPRPPDVDSVELGTDPPSGFRVDDTFTLNGVRAERRRTSCSRDGVCWGAVGLPSLHVWFRASSSTSAGVVNEILSRIEILPDRVGVPSSRSPDDGRDGTAYAKRLEELGLKTEISTRTSTVYKPGRLVSISPSPGTLLSPGETVTLTVIK
;
A
#
# COMPACT_ATOMS: atom_id res chain seq x y z
N MET A 1 -35.49 -2.42 -2.76
CA MET A 1 -36.42 -2.62 -3.90
C MET A 1 -36.96 -1.26 -4.30
N LEU A 2 -36.46 -0.67 -5.36
CA LEU A 2 -37.00 0.53 -5.98
C LEU A 2 -37.38 0.17 -7.40
N ALA A 3 -38.69 0.19 -7.67
CA ALA A 3 -39.24 -0.05 -8.99
C ALA A 3 -39.15 1.22 -9.82
N VAL A 4 -38.48 1.16 -10.96
CA VAL A 4 -38.50 2.21 -11.99
C VAL A 4 -39.69 1.97 -12.87
N ILE A 5 -40.68 2.87 -12.83
CA ILE A 5 -41.84 2.86 -13.72
C ILE A 5 -41.42 3.53 -15.03
N GLY A 6 -41.25 2.72 -16.07
CA GLY A 6 -41.09 3.22 -17.43
C GLY A 6 -42.40 3.69 -18.01
N VAL A 7 -42.49 4.97 -18.44
CA VAL A 7 -43.61 5.52 -19.22
C VAL A 7 -43.31 5.25 -20.68
N THR A 8 -44.07 4.34 -21.28
CA THR A 8 -44.06 4.10 -22.74
C THR A 8 -45.04 5.04 -23.41
N ASN A 9 -44.56 6.06 -24.10
CA ASN A 9 -45.33 6.80 -25.09
C ASN A 9 -45.23 6.08 -26.45
N ALA A 10 -46.32 5.41 -26.83
CA ALA A 10 -46.48 4.88 -28.17
C ALA A 10 -46.90 6.03 -29.15
N LEU A 11 -45.99 6.45 -29.99
CA LEU A 11 -46.31 7.18 -31.20
C LEU A 11 -46.05 6.28 -32.42
N SER A 12 -47.14 5.81 -33.02
CA SER A 12 -47.10 5.14 -34.33
C SER A 12 -46.59 6.09 -35.39
N SER A 13 -45.43 5.83 -35.98
CA SER A 13 -45.08 6.26 -37.32
C SER A 13 -44.23 5.17 -37.97
N ASN A 14 -44.72 4.70 -39.12
CA ASN A 14 -44.03 3.75 -40.01
C ASN A 14 -42.74 4.39 -40.51
N GLY A 15 -41.64 4.12 -39.87
CA GLY A 15 -40.29 4.42 -40.35
C GLY A 15 -39.39 3.33 -39.81
N SER A 16 -38.76 2.54 -40.68
CA SER A 16 -37.71 1.60 -40.34
C SER A 16 -36.48 2.39 -39.80
N GLY A 17 -36.59 2.86 -38.57
CA GLY A 17 -35.50 3.48 -37.84
C GLY A 17 -34.57 2.42 -37.30
N THR A 18 -33.39 2.30 -37.86
CA THR A 18 -32.30 1.54 -37.29
C THR A 18 -32.01 2.10 -35.89
N LEU A 19 -32.29 1.34 -34.83
CA LEU A 19 -31.89 1.71 -33.49
C LEU A 19 -30.37 1.79 -33.43
N VAL A 20 -29.83 3.00 -33.46
CA VAL A 20 -28.41 3.23 -33.19
C VAL A 20 -28.21 2.99 -31.68
N THR A 21 -27.72 1.82 -31.31
CA THR A 21 -27.30 1.54 -29.96
C THR A 21 -26.06 2.40 -29.69
N ILE A 22 -26.22 3.47 -28.91
CA ILE A 22 -25.08 4.26 -28.44
C ILE A 22 -24.29 3.32 -27.49
N PRO A 23 -23.00 3.04 -27.79
CA PRO A 23 -22.21 2.21 -26.89
C PRO A 23 -22.14 2.87 -25.51
N GLU A 24 -22.43 2.11 -24.49
CA GLU A 24 -22.27 2.57 -23.11
C GLU A 24 -20.81 3.00 -22.91
N PRO A 25 -20.55 4.21 -22.36
CA PRO A 25 -19.20 4.71 -22.20
C PRO A 25 -18.42 3.74 -21.31
N ARG A 26 -17.33 3.17 -21.86
CA ARG A 26 -16.44 2.29 -21.11
C ARG A 26 -15.83 3.09 -19.97
N PRO A 27 -15.87 2.57 -18.71
CA PRO A 27 -15.25 3.27 -17.59
C PRO A 27 -13.77 3.56 -17.92
N GLU A 28 -13.34 4.79 -17.66
CA GLU A 28 -11.94 5.17 -17.86
C GLU A 28 -11.03 4.34 -16.96
N PRO A 29 -9.88 3.87 -17.47
CA PRO A 29 -8.92 3.12 -16.66
C PRO A 29 -8.46 3.97 -15.48
N VAL A 30 -8.54 3.42 -14.27
CA VAL A 30 -8.04 4.08 -13.06
C VAL A 30 -6.53 4.26 -13.19
N ALA A 31 -6.04 5.50 -13.12
CA ALA A 31 -4.61 5.77 -13.16
C ALA A 31 -3.92 5.19 -11.91
N MET A 32 -2.84 4.41 -12.12
CA MET A 32 -2.09 3.72 -11.08
C MET A 32 -0.75 4.40 -10.80
N ARG A 33 -0.22 4.22 -9.57
CA ARG A 33 1.16 4.51 -9.20
C ARG A 33 1.78 3.30 -8.52
N MET A 34 3.08 3.11 -8.70
CA MET A 34 3.83 2.09 -7.96
C MET A 34 4.29 2.63 -6.61
N VAL A 35 4.22 1.78 -5.61
CA VAL A 35 4.76 2.04 -4.27
C VAL A 35 5.69 0.90 -3.92
N GLY A 36 6.97 1.21 -3.69
CA GLY A 36 8.01 0.21 -3.49
C GLY A 36 8.41 0.01 -2.04
N TYR A 37 8.93 -1.17 -1.74
CA TYR A 37 9.58 -1.51 -0.48
C TYR A 37 10.70 -2.52 -0.76
N GLY A 38 11.97 -2.12 -0.60
CA GLY A 38 13.08 -2.94 -1.07
C GLY A 38 12.95 -3.27 -2.57
N HIS A 39 13.19 -4.51 -2.96
CA HIS A 39 13.10 -4.96 -4.35
C HIS A 39 11.70 -5.43 -4.77
N ALA A 40 10.67 -5.03 -4.06
CA ALA A 40 9.28 -5.32 -4.42
C ALA A 40 8.44 -4.05 -4.41
N ALA A 41 7.34 -4.06 -5.16
CA ALA A 41 6.42 -2.94 -5.23
C ALA A 41 4.98 -3.43 -5.44
N ILE A 42 4.04 -2.52 -5.25
CA ILE A 42 2.63 -2.76 -5.53
C ILE A 42 2.03 -1.58 -6.29
N ALA A 43 1.22 -1.87 -7.31
CA ALA A 43 0.47 -0.84 -8.01
C ALA A 43 -0.82 -0.50 -7.26
N VAL A 44 -1.02 0.80 -6.97
CA VAL A 44 -2.20 1.32 -6.29
C VAL A 44 -2.79 2.50 -7.08
N PRO A 45 -4.09 2.80 -6.94
CA PRO A 45 -4.67 3.99 -7.56
C PRO A 45 -3.92 5.26 -7.17
N LYS A 46 -3.69 6.16 -8.14
CA LYS A 46 -2.96 7.43 -7.87
C LYS A 46 -3.63 8.30 -6.82
N VAL A 47 -4.95 8.19 -6.69
CA VAL A 47 -5.75 8.95 -5.74
C VAL A 47 -5.56 8.49 -4.28
N TRP A 48 -4.98 7.31 -4.06
CA TRP A 48 -4.71 6.83 -2.72
C TRP A 48 -3.66 7.68 -2.03
N GLY A 49 -3.97 8.06 -0.79
CA GLY A 49 -3.00 8.74 0.09
C GLY A 49 -1.87 7.80 0.55
N THR A 50 -0.96 8.36 1.34
CA THR A 50 0.04 7.58 2.09
C THR A 50 -0.14 7.88 3.57
N ASN A 51 -0.14 6.84 4.41
CA ASN A 51 -0.30 6.91 5.87
C ASN A 51 -1.56 7.67 6.35
N ALA A 52 -2.66 7.55 5.58
CA ALA A 52 -3.93 8.16 5.96
C ALA A 52 -4.67 7.28 6.98
N SER A 53 -4.11 7.21 8.18
CA SER A 53 -4.66 6.45 9.30
C SER A 53 -4.93 7.33 10.51
N ARG A 54 -5.80 6.86 11.38
CA ARG A 54 -5.99 7.34 12.75
C ARG A 54 -5.91 6.14 13.66
N CYS A 55 -5.03 6.20 14.66
CA CYS A 55 -4.79 5.06 15.56
C CYS A 55 -4.43 3.75 14.84
N GLY A 56 -3.70 3.84 13.72
CA GLY A 56 -3.38 2.67 12.90
C GLY A 56 -4.55 2.15 12.04
N ILE A 57 -5.72 2.79 12.10
CA ILE A 57 -6.89 2.40 11.30
C ILE A 57 -7.03 3.35 10.11
N PRO A 58 -6.98 2.84 8.87
CA PRO A 58 -7.24 3.63 7.69
C PRO A 58 -8.60 4.28 7.74
N HIS A 59 -8.67 5.60 7.47
CA HIS A 59 -9.92 6.35 7.43
C HIS A 59 -10.31 6.81 6.02
N ARG A 60 -9.48 6.51 5.04
CA ARG A 60 -9.69 6.62 3.60
C ARG A 60 -8.72 5.69 2.89
N ASP A 61 -8.89 5.50 1.61
CA ASP A 61 -8.00 4.69 0.77
C ASP A 61 -6.55 5.14 0.89
N THR A 62 -5.66 4.19 1.18
CA THR A 62 -4.28 4.56 1.52
C THR A 62 -3.28 3.41 1.40
N VAL A 63 -2.02 3.80 1.21
CA VAL A 63 -0.86 2.94 1.44
C VAL A 63 -0.28 3.28 2.81
N LEU A 64 -0.06 2.27 3.65
CA LEU A 64 0.58 2.40 4.96
C LEU A 64 2.03 1.92 4.84
N ILE A 65 3.00 2.79 5.11
CA ILE A 65 4.42 2.46 5.06
C ILE A 65 5.10 2.77 6.39
N ASP A 66 4.82 3.95 6.94
CA ASP A 66 5.37 4.45 8.20
C ASP A 66 4.25 4.73 9.21
N ASP A 67 3.19 3.92 9.17
CA ASP A 67 2.09 4.16 10.09
C ASP A 67 2.54 3.97 11.55
N PRO A 68 2.35 4.98 12.42
CA PRO A 68 2.54 4.78 13.84
C PRO A 68 1.61 3.67 14.30
N ALA A 69 2.20 2.61 14.84
CA ALA A 69 1.45 1.53 15.46
C ALA A 69 0.28 2.10 16.25
N ALA A 70 -0.87 1.46 16.11
CA ALA A 70 -2.06 1.83 16.85
C ALA A 70 -1.70 2.13 18.30
N ALA A 71 -2.01 3.33 18.76
CA ALA A 71 -1.92 3.61 20.18
C ALA A 71 -2.83 2.59 20.89
N SER A 72 -2.30 1.88 21.86
CA SER A 72 -2.91 0.70 22.50
C SER A 72 -4.30 0.93 23.14
N TYR A 73 -4.83 2.12 23.02
CA TYR A 73 -6.09 2.58 23.61
C TYR A 73 -7.08 3.18 22.59
N CYS A 74 -6.86 2.94 21.30
CA CYS A 74 -7.68 3.55 20.25
C CYS A 74 -8.54 2.46 19.60
N ASP A 75 -9.80 2.43 19.95
CA ASP A 75 -10.81 1.50 19.41
C ASP A 75 -11.73 2.25 18.45
N LEU A 76 -11.18 2.68 17.31
CA LEU A 76 -11.96 3.32 16.26
C LEU A 76 -12.43 2.26 15.26
N PRO A 77 -13.73 2.26 14.88
CA PRO A 77 -14.18 1.39 13.81
C PRO A 77 -13.57 1.86 12.47
N ARG A 78 -13.23 0.89 11.61
CA ARG A 78 -12.85 1.20 10.24
C ARG A 78 -14.08 1.72 9.48
N PRO A 79 -13.98 2.86 8.77
CA PRO A 79 -15.09 3.34 7.94
C PRO A 79 -15.46 2.33 6.83
N PRO A 80 -16.72 2.33 6.36
CA PRO A 80 -17.11 1.57 5.19
C PRO A 80 -16.37 2.09 3.94
N ASP A 81 -16.30 1.25 2.91
CA ASP A 81 -15.72 1.57 1.59
C ASP A 81 -14.29 2.12 1.64
N VAL A 82 -13.48 1.62 2.58
CA VAL A 82 -12.07 1.99 2.71
C VAL A 82 -11.19 0.79 2.37
N ASP A 83 -10.26 1.02 1.44
CA ASP A 83 -9.27 0.05 1.01
C ASP A 83 -7.86 0.50 1.42
N SER A 84 -7.00 -0.45 1.76
CA SER A 84 -5.62 -0.12 2.13
C SER A 84 -4.66 -1.26 1.86
N VAL A 85 -3.40 -0.90 1.67
CA VAL A 85 -2.29 -1.84 1.69
C VAL A 85 -1.20 -1.33 2.62
N GLU A 86 -0.71 -2.20 3.47
CA GLU A 86 0.42 -1.96 4.38
C GLU A 86 1.66 -2.69 3.85
N LEU A 87 2.79 -2.02 3.86
CA LEU A 87 4.09 -2.54 3.46
C LEU A 87 5.02 -2.55 4.67
N GLY A 88 5.72 -3.66 4.89
CA GLY A 88 6.63 -3.82 6.03
C GLY A 88 7.69 -4.88 5.82
N THR A 89 8.63 -4.98 6.79
CA THR A 89 9.71 -5.98 6.81
C THR A 89 9.30 -7.27 7.50
N ASP A 90 8.28 -7.21 8.34
CA ASP A 90 7.86 -8.32 9.19
C ASP A 90 6.50 -8.87 8.77
N PRO A 91 6.24 -10.15 9.01
CA PRO A 91 4.91 -10.71 8.82
C PRO A 91 3.87 -9.93 9.64
N PRO A 92 2.75 -9.50 9.03
CA PRO A 92 1.71 -8.83 9.79
C PRO A 92 1.14 -9.74 10.89
N SER A 93 0.68 -9.13 11.99
CA SER A 93 0.08 -9.88 13.11
C SER A 93 -1.02 -10.82 12.60
N GLY A 94 -0.97 -12.08 13.07
CA GLY A 94 -1.90 -13.13 12.63
C GLY A 94 -1.60 -13.72 11.25
N PHE A 95 -0.46 -13.39 10.64
CA PHE A 95 -0.02 -14.04 9.40
C PHE A 95 0.23 -15.54 9.63
N ARG A 96 -0.33 -16.34 8.74
CA ARG A 96 -0.06 -17.78 8.62
C ARG A 96 0.05 -18.11 7.14
N VAL A 97 0.96 -18.99 6.79
CA VAL A 97 1.11 -19.46 5.42
C VAL A 97 0.00 -20.44 5.11
N ASP A 98 -0.93 -20.05 4.24
CA ASP A 98 -1.98 -20.93 3.72
C ASP A 98 -1.54 -21.58 2.41
N ASP A 99 -0.77 -20.86 1.58
CA ASP A 99 -0.17 -21.34 0.34
C ASP A 99 1.18 -20.70 0.08
N THR A 100 1.93 -21.34 -0.85
CA THR A 100 3.16 -20.80 -1.42
C THR A 100 3.06 -20.81 -2.94
N PHE A 101 3.66 -19.81 -3.58
CA PHE A 101 3.73 -19.70 -5.03
C PHE A 101 5.02 -19.00 -5.45
N THR A 102 5.25 -18.88 -6.74
CA THR A 102 6.41 -18.15 -7.27
C THR A 102 5.95 -16.89 -7.97
N LEU A 103 6.55 -15.76 -7.63
CA LEU A 103 6.34 -14.47 -8.27
C LEU A 103 7.66 -14.01 -8.88
N ASN A 104 7.74 -13.98 -10.22
CA ASN A 104 8.96 -13.63 -10.98
C ASN A 104 10.22 -14.34 -10.47
N GLY A 105 10.14 -15.65 -10.20
CA GLY A 105 11.25 -16.46 -9.71
C GLY A 105 11.50 -16.39 -8.20
N VAL A 106 10.84 -15.51 -7.46
CA VAL A 106 10.94 -15.37 -6.02
C VAL A 106 9.83 -16.18 -5.34
N ARG A 107 10.18 -16.99 -4.32
CA ARG A 107 9.18 -17.69 -3.50
C ARG A 107 8.37 -16.68 -2.71
N ALA A 108 7.05 -16.76 -2.86
CA ALA A 108 6.08 -15.98 -2.13
C ALA A 108 5.24 -16.88 -1.21
N GLU A 109 4.87 -16.35 -0.07
CA GLU A 109 4.00 -16.96 0.92
C GLU A 109 2.72 -16.14 1.01
N ARG A 110 1.58 -16.83 1.02
CA ARG A 110 0.28 -16.16 1.04
C ARG A 110 -0.56 -16.60 2.23
N ARG A 111 -1.13 -15.61 2.92
CA ARG A 111 -2.31 -15.79 3.73
C ARG A 111 -3.54 -15.45 2.90
N ARG A 112 -4.45 -16.43 2.76
CA ARG A 112 -5.70 -16.26 2.02
C ARG A 112 -6.57 -15.18 2.66
N THR A 113 -7.29 -14.47 1.82
CA THR A 113 -8.22 -13.43 2.28
C THR A 113 -9.34 -14.04 3.10
N SER A 114 -9.60 -13.45 4.24
CA SER A 114 -10.74 -13.77 5.09
C SER A 114 -11.36 -12.49 5.63
N CYS A 115 -12.67 -12.53 5.90
CA CYS A 115 -13.40 -11.39 6.44
C CYS A 115 -13.79 -11.65 7.90
N SER A 116 -13.70 -10.61 8.73
CA SER A 116 -14.18 -10.60 10.10
C SER A 116 -15.70 -10.40 10.13
N ARG A 117 -16.30 -10.53 11.32
CA ARG A 117 -17.77 -10.37 11.51
C ARG A 117 -18.25 -8.94 11.25
N ASP A 118 -17.39 -7.97 11.46
CA ASP A 118 -17.60 -6.55 11.20
C ASP A 118 -17.38 -6.15 9.73
N GLY A 119 -17.21 -7.15 8.84
CA GLY A 119 -17.16 -6.95 7.39
C GLY A 119 -15.78 -6.55 6.86
N VAL A 120 -14.76 -6.39 7.71
CA VAL A 120 -13.41 -6.09 7.24
C VAL A 120 -12.73 -7.35 6.75
N CYS A 121 -12.35 -7.35 5.47
CA CYS A 121 -11.59 -8.42 4.84
C CYS A 121 -10.10 -8.09 4.82
N TRP A 122 -9.23 -9.07 5.01
CA TRP A 122 -7.80 -8.89 4.82
C TRP A 122 -7.09 -10.16 4.35
N GLY A 123 -6.01 -9.97 3.63
CA GLY A 123 -5.10 -11.00 3.15
C GLY A 123 -3.69 -10.45 3.10
N ALA A 124 -2.70 -11.33 2.91
CA ALA A 124 -1.31 -10.90 2.87
C ALA A 124 -0.46 -11.78 1.93
N VAL A 125 0.58 -11.17 1.38
CA VAL A 125 1.64 -11.84 0.63
C VAL A 125 2.98 -11.44 1.23
N GLY A 126 3.80 -12.43 1.56
CA GLY A 126 5.17 -12.27 2.02
C GLY A 126 6.17 -12.72 0.98
N LEU A 127 7.28 -12.02 0.91
CA LEU A 127 8.47 -12.34 0.11
C LEU A 127 9.65 -12.52 1.06
N PRO A 128 9.78 -13.68 1.76
CA PRO A 128 10.71 -13.85 2.86
C PRO A 128 12.17 -13.59 2.48
N SER A 129 12.59 -14.00 1.27
CA SER A 129 13.95 -13.76 0.78
C SER A 129 14.29 -12.29 0.50
N LEU A 130 13.26 -11.45 0.36
CA LEU A 130 13.40 -10.00 0.17
C LEU A 130 13.07 -9.21 1.45
N HIS A 131 12.67 -9.87 2.52
CA HIS A 131 12.19 -9.24 3.77
C HIS A 131 11.09 -8.20 3.52
N VAL A 132 10.08 -8.55 2.69
CA VAL A 132 8.97 -7.66 2.34
C VAL A 132 7.65 -8.38 2.51
N TRP A 133 6.70 -7.72 3.19
CA TRP A 133 5.33 -8.17 3.36
C TRP A 133 4.34 -7.10 2.91
N PHE A 134 3.28 -7.56 2.25
CA PHE A 134 2.14 -6.75 1.82
C PHE A 134 0.90 -7.28 2.52
N ARG A 135 0.21 -6.44 3.26
CA ARG A 135 -1.08 -6.74 3.86
C ARG A 135 -2.13 -5.83 3.24
N ALA A 136 -3.03 -6.38 2.42
CA ALA A 136 -4.17 -5.63 1.94
C ALA A 136 -5.38 -5.84 2.86
N SER A 137 -6.16 -4.79 3.04
CA SER A 137 -7.44 -4.87 3.76
C SER A 137 -8.49 -3.96 3.14
N SER A 138 -9.74 -4.39 3.20
CA SER A 138 -10.89 -3.72 2.59
C SER A 138 -12.11 -3.86 3.46
N SER A 139 -12.88 -2.79 3.61
CA SER A 139 -14.24 -2.83 4.15
C SER A 139 -15.31 -2.97 3.05
N THR A 140 -14.90 -3.19 1.81
CA THR A 140 -15.78 -3.40 0.65
C THR A 140 -16.00 -4.89 0.37
N SER A 141 -14.92 -5.64 0.07
CA SER A 141 -15.02 -7.08 -0.19
C SER A 141 -13.68 -7.82 -0.18
N ALA A 142 -13.74 -9.16 -0.07
CA ALA A 142 -12.57 -10.02 -0.24
C ALA A 142 -12.01 -9.97 -1.68
N GLY A 143 -12.84 -9.72 -2.67
CA GLY A 143 -12.42 -9.57 -4.07
C GLY A 143 -11.47 -8.41 -4.27
N VAL A 144 -11.75 -7.25 -3.65
CA VAL A 144 -10.88 -6.07 -3.66
C VAL A 144 -9.52 -6.36 -3.03
N VAL A 145 -9.49 -7.06 -1.90
CA VAL A 145 -8.22 -7.48 -1.26
C VAL A 145 -7.37 -8.32 -2.20
N ASN A 146 -7.98 -9.32 -2.86
CA ASN A 146 -7.28 -10.18 -3.79
C ASN A 146 -6.78 -9.42 -5.03
N GLU A 147 -7.58 -8.48 -5.53
CA GLU A 147 -7.20 -7.62 -6.65
C GLU A 147 -6.01 -6.72 -6.28
N ILE A 148 -6.00 -6.10 -5.11
CA ILE A 148 -4.86 -5.32 -4.62
C ILE A 148 -3.60 -6.19 -4.57
N LEU A 149 -3.66 -7.35 -3.91
CA LEU A 149 -2.49 -8.24 -3.76
C LEU A 149 -2.00 -8.84 -5.08
N SER A 150 -2.86 -8.95 -6.10
CA SER A 150 -2.45 -9.44 -7.43
C SER A 150 -1.55 -8.46 -8.20
N ARG A 151 -1.45 -7.22 -7.74
CA ARG A 151 -0.65 -6.14 -8.35
C ARG A 151 0.76 -6.01 -7.76
N ILE A 152 1.20 -7.00 -6.97
CA ILE A 152 2.56 -7.05 -6.43
C ILE A 152 3.52 -7.44 -7.54
N GLU A 153 4.64 -6.72 -7.62
CA GLU A 153 5.70 -6.94 -8.62
C GLU A 153 7.06 -7.01 -7.94
N ILE A 154 7.95 -7.86 -8.49
CA ILE A 154 9.38 -7.89 -8.13
C ILE A 154 10.11 -6.95 -9.10
N LEU A 155 10.91 -6.06 -8.57
CA LEU A 155 11.63 -5.05 -9.32
C LEU A 155 13.16 -5.23 -9.13
N PRO A 156 13.81 -6.04 -9.96
CA PRO A 156 15.26 -6.29 -9.81
C PRO A 156 16.11 -5.03 -10.01
N ASP A 157 15.67 -4.12 -10.87
CA ASP A 157 16.41 -2.91 -11.25
C ASP A 157 15.91 -1.64 -10.51
N ARG A 158 15.06 -1.80 -9.52
CA ARG A 158 14.52 -0.69 -8.72
C ARG A 158 14.49 -1.06 -7.26
N VAL A 159 14.59 -0.04 -6.42
CA VAL A 159 14.53 -0.18 -4.96
C VAL A 159 13.49 0.79 -4.41
N GLY A 160 12.53 0.26 -3.70
CA GLY A 160 11.61 1.08 -2.92
C GLY A 160 12.26 1.53 -1.62
N VAL A 161 12.23 2.83 -1.35
CA VAL A 161 12.70 3.39 -0.07
C VAL A 161 11.87 2.77 1.07
N PRO A 162 12.49 2.01 1.98
CA PRO A 162 11.76 1.32 3.05
C PRO A 162 11.27 2.29 4.14
N SER A 163 10.43 1.80 5.03
CA SER A 163 10.06 2.50 6.25
C SER A 163 11.26 2.76 7.14
N SER A 164 11.31 3.90 7.81
CA SER A 164 12.28 4.18 8.87
C SER A 164 11.93 3.52 10.21
N ARG A 165 10.78 2.90 10.30
CA ARG A 165 10.33 2.23 11.52
C ARG A 165 10.72 0.76 11.44
N SER A 166 11.71 0.41 12.22
CA SER A 166 11.95 -0.94 12.65
C SER A 166 11.62 -1.05 14.14
N PRO A 167 11.08 -2.18 14.60
CA PRO A 167 10.91 -2.44 16.02
C PRO A 167 12.23 -2.31 16.80
N ASP A 168 13.35 -2.63 16.14
CA ASP A 168 14.65 -2.78 16.78
C ASP A 168 15.49 -1.48 16.79
N ASP A 169 15.33 -0.58 15.82
CA ASP A 169 16.26 0.55 15.62
C ASP A 169 15.71 1.90 16.11
N GLY A 170 14.48 1.98 16.55
CA GLY A 170 13.94 3.19 17.20
C GLY A 170 14.08 4.50 16.43
N ARG A 171 14.18 4.49 15.12
CA ARG A 171 14.53 5.61 14.23
C ARG A 171 15.99 6.08 14.35
N ASP A 172 16.92 5.16 14.52
CA ASP A 172 18.34 5.46 14.42
C ASP A 172 18.73 5.74 12.96
N GLY A 173 19.31 6.93 12.74
CA GLY A 173 19.71 7.36 11.40
C GLY A 173 20.86 6.54 10.81
N THR A 174 21.77 6.05 11.65
CA THR A 174 22.92 5.23 11.22
C THR A 174 22.46 3.83 10.81
N ALA A 175 21.63 3.18 11.62
CA ALA A 175 21.07 1.87 11.31
C ALA A 175 20.22 1.92 10.03
N TYR A 176 19.45 2.98 9.86
CA TYR A 176 18.65 3.18 8.65
C TYR A 176 19.52 3.43 7.41
N ALA A 177 20.59 4.23 7.50
CA ALA A 177 21.55 4.45 6.41
C ALA A 177 22.15 3.13 5.94
N LYS A 178 22.63 2.31 6.87
CA LYS A 178 23.19 0.99 6.57
C LYS A 178 22.18 0.11 5.81
N ARG A 179 20.92 0.09 6.21
CA ARG A 179 19.89 -0.67 5.52
C ARG A 179 19.64 -0.19 4.09
N LEU A 180 19.68 1.12 3.83
CA LEU A 180 19.59 1.66 2.48
C LEU A 180 20.79 1.25 1.62
N GLU A 181 21.98 1.24 2.18
CA GLU A 181 23.21 0.82 1.49
C GLU A 181 23.19 -0.68 1.17
N GLU A 182 22.68 -1.52 2.07
CA GLU A 182 22.45 -2.96 1.82
C GLU A 182 21.46 -3.21 0.68
N LEU A 183 20.53 -2.30 0.44
CA LEU A 183 19.60 -2.29 -0.69
C LEU A 183 20.22 -1.71 -1.98
N GLY A 184 21.48 -1.26 -1.93
CA GLY A 184 22.19 -0.69 -3.09
C GLY A 184 21.91 0.80 -3.34
N LEU A 185 21.31 1.51 -2.38
CA LEU A 185 21.12 2.97 -2.43
C LEU A 185 22.33 3.68 -1.80
N LYS A 186 22.54 4.94 -2.17
CA LYS A 186 23.50 5.82 -1.48
C LYS A 186 22.79 6.63 -0.42
N THR A 187 23.53 7.00 0.63
CA THR A 187 23.00 7.85 1.70
C THR A 187 23.77 9.15 1.80
N GLU A 188 23.06 10.25 2.03
CA GLU A 188 23.61 11.54 2.39
C GLU A 188 22.99 11.98 3.71
N ILE A 189 23.85 12.30 4.70
CA ILE A 189 23.40 12.67 6.03
C ILE A 189 23.48 14.21 6.17
N SER A 190 22.32 14.84 6.35
CA SER A 190 22.22 16.20 6.82
C SER A 190 21.91 16.22 8.33
N THR A 191 22.35 17.26 9.02
CA THR A 191 22.14 17.35 10.47
C THR A 191 21.27 18.55 10.85
N ARG A 192 20.46 18.36 11.89
CA ARG A 192 19.64 19.42 12.48
C ARG A 192 19.77 19.41 14.01
N THR A 193 19.84 20.59 14.62
CA THR A 193 19.81 20.73 16.09
C THR A 193 18.39 20.56 16.61
N SER A 194 18.24 19.93 17.78
CA SER A 194 16.96 19.81 18.48
C SER A 194 17.19 19.84 19.98
N THR A 195 16.29 20.48 20.71
CA THR A 195 16.22 20.43 22.17
C THR A 195 15.26 19.34 22.67
N VAL A 196 14.51 18.71 21.77
CA VAL A 196 13.46 17.72 22.10
C VAL A 196 13.94 16.30 21.84
N TYR A 197 14.72 16.11 20.79
CA TYR A 197 15.14 14.78 20.34
C TYR A 197 16.60 14.51 20.63
N LYS A 198 16.91 13.26 20.94
CA LYS A 198 18.29 12.80 21.19
C LYS A 198 19.12 12.85 19.91
N PRO A 199 20.45 13.09 19.99
CA PRO A 199 21.38 12.95 18.89
C PRO A 199 21.28 11.57 18.23
N GLY A 200 21.50 11.51 16.90
CA GLY A 200 21.39 10.31 16.09
C GLY A 200 19.98 9.98 15.61
N ARG A 201 18.94 10.63 16.16
CA ARG A 201 17.56 10.36 15.76
C ARG A 201 17.27 10.84 14.35
N LEU A 202 16.76 9.95 13.51
CA LEU A 202 16.25 10.24 12.17
C LEU A 202 14.92 11.02 12.26
N VAL A 203 14.85 12.17 11.57
CA VAL A 203 13.67 13.05 11.58
C VAL A 203 13.03 13.22 10.22
N SER A 204 13.79 13.08 9.12
CA SER A 204 13.23 13.08 7.77
C SER A 204 14.05 12.25 6.79
N ILE A 205 13.39 11.81 5.74
CA ILE A 205 13.92 10.99 4.64
C ILE A 205 13.45 11.62 3.33
N SER A 206 14.37 11.83 2.40
CA SER A 206 14.05 12.34 1.07
C SER A 206 14.85 11.59 -0.01
N PRO A 207 14.20 11.00 -1.02
CA PRO A 207 12.73 10.93 -1.18
C PRO A 207 12.06 10.08 -0.10
N SER A 208 10.74 10.25 0.04
CA SER A 208 9.95 9.60 1.10
C SER A 208 9.87 8.08 0.94
N PRO A 209 9.64 7.32 2.02
CA PRO A 209 9.34 5.89 1.95
C PRO A 209 8.26 5.58 0.93
N GLY A 210 8.43 4.46 0.21
CA GLY A 210 7.57 4.06 -0.89
C GLY A 210 8.01 4.56 -2.27
N THR A 211 8.91 5.54 -2.35
CA THR A 211 9.47 6.02 -3.62
C THR A 211 10.36 4.97 -4.24
N LEU A 212 10.22 4.75 -5.55
CA LEU A 212 11.08 3.85 -6.32
C LEU A 212 12.29 4.59 -6.87
N LEU A 213 13.47 4.08 -6.57
CA LEU A 213 14.76 4.58 -7.02
C LEU A 213 15.50 3.53 -7.85
N SER A 214 16.46 3.98 -8.68
CA SER A 214 17.42 3.11 -9.31
C SER A 214 18.56 2.79 -8.33
N PRO A 215 19.20 1.62 -8.41
CA PRO A 215 20.40 1.34 -7.62
C PRO A 215 21.46 2.44 -7.80
N GLY A 216 22.07 2.85 -6.69
CA GLY A 216 23.05 3.94 -6.65
C GLY A 216 22.48 5.35 -6.57
N GLU A 217 21.17 5.55 -6.66
CA GLU A 217 20.53 6.85 -6.34
C GLU A 217 20.65 7.17 -4.85
N THR A 218 20.61 8.46 -4.54
CA THR A 218 20.87 8.96 -3.19
C THR A 218 19.58 9.22 -2.42
N VAL A 219 19.58 8.81 -1.16
CA VAL A 219 18.55 9.16 -0.16
C VAL A 219 19.18 10.08 0.88
N THR A 220 18.62 11.27 1.04
CA THR A 220 19.05 12.24 2.06
C THR A 220 18.34 11.96 3.38
N LEU A 221 19.11 11.78 4.44
CA LEU A 221 18.64 11.53 5.79
C LEU A 221 18.91 12.77 6.64
N THR A 222 17.89 13.32 7.32
CA THR A 222 18.11 14.37 8.32
C THR A 222 18.12 13.74 9.70
N VAL A 223 19.23 13.88 10.41
CA VAL A 223 19.40 13.36 11.77
C VAL A 223 19.66 14.48 12.77
N ILE A 224 19.32 14.25 14.03
CA ILE A 224 19.59 15.20 15.13
C ILE A 224 21.06 15.09 15.52
N LYS A 225 21.74 16.23 15.67
CA LYS A 225 23.09 16.34 16.23
C LYS A 225 23.07 16.89 17.65
#